data_311eb6133e7d00e8690f0fb77e3b3167
#
_entry.id   311eb6133e7d00e8690f0fb77e3b3167
#
_cell.length_a   1.000
_cell.length_b   1.000
_cell.length_c   1.000
_cell.angle_alpha   90.00
_cell.angle_beta   90.00
_cell.angle_gamma   90.00
#
_symmetry.space_group_name_H-M   'P 1'
#
loop_
_entity.id
_entity.type
_entity.pdbx_description
1 polymer ?
#
loop_
_entity_poly.entity_id
_entity_poly.type
_entity_poly.pdbx_seq_one_letter_code
_entity_poly.pdbx_strand_id
1 'polypeptide(L)'
;MSDVRGLLDRISAFRQRLESTPRIIPEAIPIDSADVPPTVRVAEAFRQSLRQITGMVEVSEGPLPVLTDRARQLLSTAQTLLARQNKFASEPAILGLSNRNDAANDSLIAYHRETVAVLDCGVRLAQAFPESPSAQLKLCDGLQGMLAVVADRLAVQERTLAQRQSDYSRIDRIAIVYSAMHQNQAVGLNSIAALAEELLEDARQTKPLRFLHTEPRSTHSYPGGTETLAPARYLAAHAINTAQVIARIVSFDYEWASRPLVPVVAALMMECGMMRVPADVLAKPSPLSADERRLIEQHPQHGAHLLTRYATDAALLAAAVATHHERGDGTGFPAGIKGAQIPSLGRMLAAADTYAALCSPRPYRPAQDTRTALTDVLLLAEHGQLDKDFAEYLVHLSFYPVGSIVELTDGRIGTIAANHVNRMDPRSPGRPIVALLAEADGTLISRPEHVDLSLATRGAVLRTLPAERCKEVLGRRYPELA
;
A
#
# COMPACT_ATOMS: atom_id res chain seq x y z
N MET A 1 13.79 -9.49 -30.09
CA MET A 1 13.27 -10.09 -28.85
C MET A 1 14.13 -11.24 -28.30
N SER A 2 15.12 -11.76 -29.03
CA SER A 2 16.05 -12.80 -28.54
C SER A 2 17.17 -12.27 -27.63
N ASP A 3 17.33 -10.97 -27.53
CA ASP A 3 18.57 -10.36 -26.99
C ASP A 3 18.60 -10.14 -25.47
N VAL A 4 17.45 -9.90 -24.84
CA VAL A 4 17.42 -9.66 -23.37
C VAL A 4 17.55 -10.98 -22.60
N ARG A 5 16.97 -12.06 -23.11
CA ARG A 5 17.10 -13.39 -22.51
C ARG A 5 18.54 -13.90 -22.67
N GLY A 6 19.14 -13.69 -23.85
CA GLY A 6 20.54 -13.97 -24.10
C GLY A 6 21.50 -13.13 -23.25
N LEU A 7 21.12 -11.91 -22.84
CA LEU A 7 21.89 -11.07 -21.95
C LEU A 7 21.81 -11.59 -20.50
N LEU A 8 20.63 -11.98 -20.03
CA LEU A 8 20.43 -12.56 -18.71
C LEU A 8 21.11 -13.93 -18.58
N ASP A 9 21.07 -14.77 -19.63
CA ASP A 9 21.78 -16.05 -19.66
C ASP A 9 23.29 -15.86 -19.67
N ARG A 10 23.80 -14.83 -20.37
CA ARG A 10 25.23 -14.46 -20.34
C ARG A 10 25.66 -13.84 -19.00
N ILE A 11 24.82 -13.06 -18.37
CA ILE A 11 25.03 -12.55 -16.98
C ILE A 11 25.06 -13.72 -16.00
N SER A 12 24.17 -14.71 -16.14
CA SER A 12 24.14 -15.90 -15.32
C SER A 12 25.36 -16.81 -15.53
N ALA A 13 25.75 -17.04 -16.79
CA ALA A 13 26.95 -17.81 -17.14
C ALA A 13 28.25 -17.09 -16.73
N PHE A 14 28.30 -15.75 -16.80
CA PHE A 14 29.40 -14.94 -16.33
C PHE A 14 29.49 -14.93 -14.80
N ARG A 15 28.35 -14.89 -14.10
CA ARG A 15 28.29 -15.07 -12.66
C ARG A 15 28.91 -16.39 -12.20
N GLN A 16 28.64 -17.51 -12.89
CA GLN A 16 29.26 -18.79 -12.61
C GLN A 16 30.79 -18.80 -12.84
N ARG A 17 31.27 -18.06 -13.84
CA ARG A 17 32.72 -17.92 -14.08
C ARG A 17 33.41 -17.04 -13.06
N LEU A 18 32.76 -15.99 -12.53
CA LEU A 18 33.30 -15.10 -11.49
C LEU A 18 33.37 -15.80 -10.11
N GLU A 19 32.47 -16.76 -9.83
CA GLU A 19 32.51 -17.54 -8.60
C GLU A 19 33.73 -18.49 -8.54
N SER A 20 34.36 -18.80 -9.67
CA SER A 20 35.56 -19.62 -9.79
C SER A 20 36.89 -18.82 -9.80
N THR A 21 36.86 -17.49 -9.77
CA THR A 21 38.05 -16.65 -9.77
C THR A 21 38.40 -16.21 -8.33
N PRO A 22 39.71 -16.26 -7.90
CA PRO A 22 40.05 -15.85 -6.53
C PRO A 22 39.62 -14.40 -6.28
N ARG A 23 38.82 -14.21 -5.23
CA ARG A 23 38.35 -12.90 -4.76
C ARG A 23 39.53 -12.05 -4.30
N ILE A 24 39.93 -11.06 -5.07
CA ILE A 24 40.61 -9.88 -4.54
C ILE A 24 39.45 -8.98 -4.06
N ILE A 25 39.04 -9.18 -2.84
CA ILE A 25 38.12 -8.27 -2.15
C ILE A 25 39.02 -7.12 -1.68
N PRO A 26 38.79 -5.87 -2.12
CA PRO A 26 39.30 -4.74 -1.35
C PRO A 26 38.69 -4.89 0.03
N GLU A 27 39.47 -4.83 1.09
CA GLU A 27 39.00 -4.90 2.46
C GLU A 27 37.77 -4.01 2.61
N ALA A 28 36.61 -4.63 2.77
CA ALA A 28 35.39 -3.91 3.10
C ALA A 28 35.70 -3.19 4.42
N ILE A 29 35.61 -1.87 4.40
CA ILE A 29 35.58 -1.09 5.63
C ILE A 29 34.51 -1.76 6.49
N PRO A 30 34.83 -2.22 7.71
CA PRO A 30 33.87 -2.90 8.55
C PRO A 30 32.76 -1.93 8.92
N ILE A 31 31.64 -2.02 8.20
CA ILE A 31 30.38 -1.36 8.56
C ILE A 31 29.71 -2.28 9.60
N ASP A 32 30.41 -2.51 10.67
CA ASP A 32 29.97 -3.34 11.77
C ASP A 32 29.74 -2.48 13.02
N SER A 33 28.91 -1.43 12.83
CA SER A 33 28.27 -0.78 13.97
C SER A 33 26.80 -1.20 13.98
N ALA A 34 26.41 -1.93 15.01
CA ALA A 34 25.05 -2.38 15.26
C ALA A 34 24.03 -1.20 15.28
N ASP A 35 24.53 0.02 15.38
CA ASP A 35 23.75 1.27 15.54
C ASP A 35 23.34 1.93 14.22
N VAL A 36 23.83 1.45 13.06
CA VAL A 36 23.43 2.05 11.75
C VAL A 36 22.23 1.30 11.17
N PRO A 37 21.11 2.01 10.89
CA PRO A 37 19.93 1.40 10.31
C PRO A 37 20.23 0.63 9.00
N PRO A 38 19.58 -0.53 8.75
CA PRO A 38 19.84 -1.34 7.54
C PRO A 38 19.67 -0.57 6.23
N THR A 39 18.71 0.37 6.16
CA THR A 39 18.49 1.25 5.00
C THR A 39 19.66 2.18 4.74
N VAL A 40 20.29 2.72 5.78
CA VAL A 40 21.47 3.60 5.66
C VAL A 40 22.66 2.80 5.14
N ARG A 41 22.91 1.60 5.68
CA ARG A 41 23.97 0.71 5.19
C ARG A 41 23.81 0.36 3.73
N VAL A 42 22.60 0.03 3.30
CA VAL A 42 22.29 -0.26 1.89
C VAL A 42 22.50 0.97 1.01
N ALA A 43 22.07 2.16 1.46
CA ALA A 43 22.28 3.41 0.74
C ALA A 43 23.77 3.79 0.61
N GLU A 44 24.59 3.52 1.61
CA GLU A 44 26.03 3.76 1.57
C GLU A 44 26.76 2.80 0.62
N ALA A 45 26.40 1.51 0.65
CA ALA A 45 26.92 0.53 -0.29
C ALA A 45 26.57 0.91 -1.74
N PHE A 46 25.35 1.39 -1.97
CA PHE A 46 24.90 1.88 -3.27
C PHE A 46 25.73 3.12 -3.73
N ARG A 47 25.93 4.11 -2.83
CA ARG A 47 26.77 5.27 -3.13
C ARG A 47 28.22 4.87 -3.49
N GLN A 48 28.79 3.93 -2.73
CA GLN A 48 30.15 3.45 -2.98
C GLN A 48 30.26 2.78 -4.36
N SER A 49 29.29 1.91 -4.70
CA SER A 49 29.24 1.27 -6.02
C SER A 49 29.12 2.27 -7.15
N LEU A 50 28.25 3.29 -7.01
CA LEU A 50 28.14 4.34 -8.03
C LEU A 50 29.39 5.20 -8.15
N ARG A 51 30.08 5.54 -7.05
CA ARG A 51 31.36 6.27 -7.09
C ARG A 51 32.44 5.47 -7.83
N GLN A 52 32.48 4.16 -7.65
CA GLN A 52 33.43 3.30 -8.36
C GLN A 52 33.14 3.29 -9.86
N ILE A 53 31.86 3.17 -10.26
CA ILE A 53 31.46 3.24 -11.69
C ILE A 53 31.85 4.61 -12.29
N THR A 54 31.53 5.71 -11.58
CA THR A 54 31.87 7.07 -12.04
C THR A 54 33.37 7.27 -12.19
N GLY A 55 34.18 6.85 -11.21
CA GLY A 55 35.64 6.96 -11.26
C GLY A 55 36.25 6.16 -12.43
N MET A 56 35.69 5.01 -12.77
CA MET A 56 36.14 4.21 -13.92
C MET A 56 35.83 4.86 -15.27
N VAL A 57 34.66 5.53 -15.38
CA VAL A 57 34.31 6.26 -16.60
C VAL A 57 35.19 7.48 -16.80
N GLU A 58 35.63 8.14 -15.71
CA GLU A 58 36.58 9.27 -15.78
C GLU A 58 38.02 8.86 -16.21
N VAL A 59 38.45 7.66 -15.83
CA VAL A 59 39.80 7.14 -16.12
C VAL A 59 39.92 6.60 -17.55
N SER A 60 38.83 6.33 -18.25
CA SER A 60 38.81 5.79 -19.62
C SER A 60 39.04 6.87 -20.69
N GLU A 61 40.13 7.59 -20.64
CA GLU A 61 40.64 8.38 -21.78
C GLU A 61 41.20 7.45 -22.87
N GLY A 62 40.31 6.76 -23.57
CA GLY A 62 40.65 5.93 -24.70
C GLY A 62 40.44 6.65 -26.03
N PRO A 63 41.09 6.23 -27.13
CA PRO A 63 41.25 7.01 -28.35
C PRO A 63 40.01 7.09 -29.28
N LEU A 64 38.81 6.72 -28.87
CA LEU A 64 37.62 6.79 -29.72
C LEU A 64 36.63 7.83 -29.23
N PRO A 65 36.41 8.93 -30.01
CA PRO A 65 35.50 10.02 -29.62
C PRO A 65 34.07 9.55 -29.25
N VAL A 66 33.54 8.57 -29.97
CA VAL A 66 32.18 8.02 -29.76
C VAL A 66 32.06 7.30 -28.41
N LEU A 67 33.09 6.55 -28.01
CA LEU A 67 33.11 5.87 -26.71
C LEU A 67 33.27 6.85 -25.55
N THR A 68 34.03 7.94 -25.75
CA THR A 68 34.18 9.00 -24.76
C THR A 68 32.89 9.73 -24.50
N ASP A 69 32.08 10.04 -25.50
CA ASP A 69 30.81 10.72 -25.35
C ASP A 69 29.79 9.80 -24.68
N ARG A 70 29.76 8.52 -25.03
CA ARG A 70 28.91 7.53 -24.39
C ARG A 70 29.28 7.32 -22.92
N ALA A 71 30.58 7.27 -22.61
CA ALA A 71 31.09 7.19 -21.25
C ALA A 71 30.67 8.41 -20.43
N ARG A 72 30.72 9.63 -20.98
CA ARG A 72 30.23 10.85 -20.34
C ARG A 72 28.71 10.81 -20.06
N GLN A 73 27.91 10.27 -20.99
CA GLN A 73 26.45 10.09 -20.76
C GLN A 73 26.16 9.09 -19.64
N LEU A 74 26.89 7.98 -19.59
CA LEU A 74 26.75 6.99 -18.51
C LEU A 74 27.15 7.60 -17.15
N LEU A 75 28.24 8.39 -17.13
CA LEU A 75 28.66 9.13 -15.93
C LEU A 75 27.55 10.10 -15.45
N SER A 76 26.99 10.90 -16.35
CA SER A 76 25.90 11.82 -16.02
C SER A 76 24.66 11.08 -15.50
N THR A 77 24.32 9.96 -16.11
CA THR A 77 23.21 9.11 -15.64
C THR A 77 23.50 8.55 -14.24
N ALA A 78 24.70 8.03 -14.01
CA ALA A 78 25.10 7.49 -12.71
C ALA A 78 25.08 8.58 -11.61
N GLN A 79 25.56 9.79 -11.92
CA GLN A 79 25.51 10.93 -10.99
C GLN A 79 24.08 11.34 -10.64
N THR A 80 23.17 11.35 -11.64
CA THR A 80 21.75 11.64 -11.43
C THR A 80 21.11 10.58 -10.54
N LEU A 81 21.36 9.31 -10.77
CA LEU A 81 20.87 8.20 -9.96
C LEU A 81 21.43 8.26 -8.52
N LEU A 82 22.70 8.63 -8.36
CA LEU A 82 23.32 8.83 -7.05
C LEU A 82 22.64 9.97 -6.28
N ALA A 83 22.33 11.10 -6.92
CA ALA A 83 21.63 12.22 -6.29
C ALA A 83 20.24 11.83 -5.85
N ARG A 84 19.47 11.11 -6.70
CA ARG A 84 18.16 10.58 -6.36
C ARG A 84 18.22 9.60 -5.19
N GLN A 85 19.19 8.70 -5.20
CA GLN A 85 19.41 7.74 -4.12
C GLN A 85 19.77 8.42 -2.80
N ASN A 86 20.59 9.45 -2.82
CA ASN A 86 20.94 10.23 -1.64
C ASN A 86 19.68 10.90 -1.05
N LYS A 87 18.84 11.50 -1.90
CA LYS A 87 17.58 12.08 -1.48
C LYS A 87 16.67 11.02 -0.85
N PHE A 88 16.49 9.88 -1.52
CA PHE A 88 15.68 8.79 -1.02
C PHE A 88 16.18 8.27 0.34
N ALA A 89 17.48 8.03 0.49
CA ALA A 89 18.07 7.51 1.72
C ALA A 89 18.04 8.50 2.90
N SER A 90 17.95 9.81 2.62
CA SER A 90 17.86 10.86 3.64
C SER A 90 16.42 11.17 4.07
N GLU A 91 15.42 10.58 3.41
CA GLU A 91 14.02 10.80 3.78
C GLU A 91 13.72 10.26 5.18
N PRO A 92 13.25 11.11 6.11
CA PRO A 92 12.96 10.70 7.49
C PRO A 92 11.96 9.54 7.57
N ALA A 93 11.02 9.46 6.62
CA ALA A 93 10.05 8.37 6.54
C ALA A 93 10.72 7.00 6.28
N ILE A 94 11.87 6.97 5.58
CA ILE A 94 12.65 5.74 5.38
C ILE A 94 13.47 5.41 6.62
N LEU A 95 14.08 6.41 7.23
CA LEU A 95 14.86 6.22 8.47
C LEU A 95 13.98 5.69 9.62
N GLY A 96 12.73 6.16 9.71
CA GLY A 96 11.74 5.66 10.67
C GLY A 96 11.26 4.23 10.40
N LEU A 97 11.41 3.72 9.16
CA LEU A 97 11.02 2.35 8.79
C LEU A 97 12.03 1.29 9.27
N SER A 98 13.27 1.69 9.57
CA SER A 98 14.36 0.76 9.87
C SER A 98 14.23 -0.01 11.19
N ASN A 99 13.33 0.39 12.07
CA ASN A 99 13.14 -0.20 13.39
C ASN A 99 11.89 -1.09 13.53
N ARG A 100 11.22 -1.45 12.43
CA ARG A 100 9.99 -2.25 12.48
C ARG A 100 10.16 -3.62 11.85
N ASN A 101 9.63 -4.64 12.52
CA ASN A 101 9.31 -5.97 11.96
C ASN A 101 8.07 -5.91 11.06
N ASP A 102 8.01 -4.95 10.13
CA ASP A 102 6.91 -4.80 9.20
C ASP A 102 7.30 -5.41 7.85
N ALA A 103 6.54 -6.39 7.38
CA ALA A 103 6.79 -7.11 6.14
C ALA A 103 6.89 -6.18 4.91
N ALA A 104 6.14 -5.04 4.94
CA ALA A 104 6.21 -4.03 3.87
C ALA A 104 7.54 -3.25 3.89
N ASN A 105 8.19 -3.10 5.06
CA ASN A 105 9.51 -2.51 5.17
C ASN A 105 10.59 -3.47 4.71
N ASP A 106 10.44 -4.75 5.02
CA ASP A 106 11.37 -5.79 4.56
C ASP A 106 11.41 -5.88 3.04
N SER A 107 10.27 -5.72 2.35
CA SER A 107 10.22 -5.73 0.89
C SER A 107 10.95 -4.52 0.29
N LEU A 108 10.79 -3.32 0.86
CA LEU A 108 11.50 -2.11 0.40
C LEU A 108 13.01 -2.22 0.63
N ILE A 109 13.43 -2.75 1.78
CA ILE A 109 14.83 -3.02 2.12
C ILE A 109 15.41 -4.12 1.20
N ALA A 110 14.66 -5.19 0.96
CA ALA A 110 15.07 -6.26 0.04
C ALA A 110 15.28 -5.73 -1.38
N TYR A 111 14.36 -4.88 -1.83
CA TYR A 111 14.47 -4.24 -3.15
C TYR A 111 15.67 -3.31 -3.27
N HIS A 112 16.01 -2.59 -2.20
CA HIS A 112 17.25 -1.83 -2.10
C HIS A 112 18.48 -2.71 -2.24
N ARG A 113 18.52 -3.83 -1.48
CA ARG A 113 19.64 -4.79 -1.54
C ARG A 113 19.84 -5.36 -2.93
N GLU A 114 18.75 -5.72 -3.62
CA GLU A 114 18.82 -6.20 -5.00
C GLU A 114 19.31 -5.11 -5.96
N THR A 115 18.90 -3.86 -5.77
CA THR A 115 19.39 -2.73 -6.59
C THR A 115 20.89 -2.53 -6.40
N VAL A 116 21.38 -2.63 -5.16
CA VAL A 116 22.82 -2.59 -4.85
C VAL A 116 23.56 -3.77 -5.47
N ALA A 117 22.99 -4.97 -5.45
CA ALA A 117 23.60 -6.15 -6.06
C ALA A 117 23.72 -6.02 -7.59
N VAL A 118 22.75 -5.39 -8.25
CA VAL A 118 22.81 -5.08 -9.68
C VAL A 118 23.97 -4.11 -9.98
N LEU A 119 24.13 -3.06 -9.15
CA LEU A 119 25.22 -2.10 -9.29
C LEU A 119 26.60 -2.73 -9.02
N ASP A 120 26.71 -3.56 -8.00
CA ASP A 120 27.94 -4.29 -7.69
C ASP A 120 28.37 -5.21 -8.87
N CYS A 121 27.40 -5.86 -9.49
CA CYS A 121 27.64 -6.62 -10.71
C CYS A 121 28.19 -5.73 -11.84
N GLY A 122 27.63 -4.53 -12.03
CA GLY A 122 28.09 -3.58 -13.01
C GLY A 122 29.51 -3.06 -12.73
N VAL A 123 29.84 -2.81 -11.45
CA VAL A 123 31.20 -2.42 -11.02
C VAL A 123 32.20 -3.51 -11.39
N ARG A 124 31.89 -4.77 -11.08
CA ARG A 124 32.79 -5.90 -11.42
C ARG A 124 32.99 -6.06 -12.94
N LEU A 125 31.92 -5.86 -13.71
CA LEU A 125 32.01 -5.83 -15.17
C LEU A 125 32.91 -4.69 -15.67
N ALA A 126 32.82 -3.50 -15.06
CA ALA A 126 33.67 -2.36 -15.40
C ALA A 126 35.14 -2.56 -14.99
N GLN A 127 35.40 -3.23 -13.88
CA GLN A 127 36.76 -3.59 -13.44
C GLN A 127 37.50 -4.55 -14.39
N ALA A 128 36.71 -5.38 -15.09
CA ALA A 128 37.25 -6.25 -16.14
C ALA A 128 37.35 -5.56 -17.50
N PHE A 129 37.66 -4.24 -17.53
CA PHE A 129 37.63 -3.41 -18.73
C PHE A 129 38.50 -4.00 -19.83
N PRO A 130 37.96 -4.38 -20.98
CA PRO A 130 38.67 -5.07 -22.01
C PRO A 130 39.48 -4.10 -22.90
N GLU A 131 40.57 -4.57 -23.47
CA GLU A 131 41.43 -3.76 -24.33
C GLU A 131 40.84 -3.49 -25.73
N SER A 132 39.92 -4.34 -26.20
CA SER A 132 39.38 -4.20 -27.55
C SER A 132 38.20 -3.24 -27.64
N PRO A 133 38.12 -2.37 -28.69
CA PRO A 133 37.00 -1.44 -28.86
C PRO A 133 35.61 -2.09 -28.91
N SER A 134 35.50 -3.27 -29.49
CA SER A 134 34.22 -4.01 -29.57
C SER A 134 33.76 -4.52 -28.20
N ALA A 135 34.71 -4.90 -27.34
CA ALA A 135 34.40 -5.35 -25.98
C ALA A 135 34.11 -4.16 -25.08
N GLN A 136 34.76 -3.01 -25.26
CA GLN A 136 34.41 -1.76 -24.57
C GLN A 136 32.98 -1.30 -24.91
N LEU A 137 32.60 -1.40 -26.19
CA LEU A 137 31.22 -1.06 -26.60
C LEU A 137 30.19 -1.94 -25.93
N LYS A 138 30.45 -3.26 -25.88
CA LYS A 138 29.56 -4.22 -25.18
C LYS A 138 29.45 -3.94 -23.67
N LEU A 139 30.56 -3.52 -23.06
CA LEU A 139 30.57 -3.11 -21.66
C LEU A 139 29.72 -1.86 -21.43
N CYS A 140 29.88 -0.84 -22.29
CA CYS A 140 29.01 0.35 -22.22
C CYS A 140 27.53 0.02 -22.39
N ASP A 141 27.18 -0.90 -23.30
CA ASP A 141 25.82 -1.38 -23.47
C ASP A 141 25.30 -2.08 -22.20
N GLY A 142 26.12 -2.93 -21.59
CA GLY A 142 25.79 -3.61 -20.34
C GLY A 142 25.58 -2.63 -19.18
N LEU A 143 26.47 -1.65 -19.03
CA LEU A 143 26.36 -0.60 -18.01
C LEU A 143 25.12 0.28 -18.23
N GLN A 144 24.83 0.65 -19.46
CA GLN A 144 23.64 1.43 -19.81
C GLN A 144 22.36 0.67 -19.45
N GLY A 145 22.28 -0.61 -19.81
CA GLY A 145 21.15 -1.47 -19.44
C GLY A 145 20.97 -1.58 -17.93
N MET A 146 22.08 -1.75 -17.21
CA MET A 146 22.06 -1.81 -15.75
C MET A 146 21.59 -0.49 -15.11
N LEU A 147 22.10 0.66 -15.57
CA LEU A 147 21.68 1.96 -15.04
C LEU A 147 20.21 2.24 -15.34
N ALA A 148 19.67 1.78 -16.47
CA ALA A 148 18.24 1.86 -16.78
C ALA A 148 17.42 1.04 -15.77
N VAL A 149 17.83 -0.19 -15.44
CA VAL A 149 17.15 -1.01 -14.41
C VAL A 149 17.18 -0.33 -13.04
N VAL A 150 18.32 0.27 -12.67
CA VAL A 150 18.45 1.02 -11.41
C VAL A 150 17.53 2.23 -11.41
N ALA A 151 17.43 2.96 -12.52
CA ALA A 151 16.55 4.11 -12.65
C ALA A 151 15.06 3.73 -12.46
N ASP A 152 14.64 2.64 -13.11
CA ASP A 152 13.28 2.13 -12.97
C ASP A 152 12.97 1.70 -11.53
N ARG A 153 13.92 1.02 -10.89
CA ARG A 153 13.79 0.61 -9.49
C ARG A 153 13.68 1.80 -8.53
N LEU A 154 14.52 2.82 -8.71
CA LEU A 154 14.43 4.05 -7.92
C LEU A 154 13.10 4.76 -8.11
N ALA A 155 12.60 4.82 -9.35
CA ALA A 155 11.30 5.42 -9.64
C ALA A 155 10.14 4.69 -8.94
N VAL A 156 10.19 3.36 -8.83
CA VAL A 156 9.23 2.56 -8.07
C VAL A 156 9.30 2.90 -6.58
N GLN A 157 10.50 2.94 -6.02
CA GLN A 157 10.73 3.25 -4.61
C GLN A 157 10.23 4.66 -4.24
N GLU A 158 10.53 5.65 -5.09
CA GLU A 158 10.09 7.04 -4.90
C GLU A 158 8.56 7.14 -4.93
N ARG A 159 7.90 6.46 -5.88
CA ARG A 159 6.43 6.42 -5.94
C ARG A 159 5.83 5.75 -4.69
N THR A 160 6.40 4.63 -4.24
CA THR A 160 5.94 3.93 -3.03
C THR A 160 6.09 4.80 -1.79
N LEU A 161 7.22 5.51 -1.66
CA LEU A 161 7.44 6.45 -0.56
C LEU A 161 6.46 7.62 -0.59
N ALA A 162 6.29 8.25 -1.75
CA ALA A 162 5.35 9.37 -1.91
C ALA A 162 3.91 8.95 -1.57
N GLN A 163 3.52 7.74 -1.95
CA GLN A 163 2.21 7.20 -1.61
C GLN A 163 2.06 6.98 -0.10
N ARG A 164 3.06 6.41 0.56
CA ARG A 164 3.06 6.25 2.03
C ARG A 164 2.98 7.59 2.74
N GLN A 165 3.75 8.59 2.31
CA GLN A 165 3.71 9.94 2.87
C GLN A 165 2.32 10.55 2.74
N SER A 166 1.67 10.37 1.58
CA SER A 166 0.30 10.81 1.36
C SER A 166 -0.68 10.12 2.32
N ASP A 167 -0.57 8.79 2.49
CA ASP A 167 -1.42 8.02 3.40
C ASP A 167 -1.25 8.47 4.86
N TYR A 168 -0.01 8.67 5.31
CA TYR A 168 0.26 9.18 6.65
C TYR A 168 -0.26 10.60 6.86
N SER A 169 -0.12 11.46 5.86
CA SER A 169 -0.68 12.82 5.91
C SER A 169 -2.21 12.79 6.08
N ARG A 170 -2.91 11.90 5.38
CA ARG A 170 -4.35 11.70 5.53
C ARG A 170 -4.72 11.22 6.94
N ILE A 171 -3.98 10.23 7.46
CA ILE A 171 -4.17 9.71 8.83
C ILE A 171 -3.95 10.82 9.86
N ASP A 172 -2.89 11.60 9.74
CA ASP A 172 -2.57 12.66 10.68
C ASP A 172 -3.63 13.77 10.70
N ARG A 173 -4.21 14.13 9.56
CA ARG A 173 -5.31 15.12 9.49
C ARG A 173 -6.50 14.69 10.35
N ILE A 174 -6.90 13.42 10.31
CA ILE A 174 -7.99 12.90 11.15
C ILE A 174 -7.55 12.73 12.60
N ALA A 175 -6.36 12.22 12.85
CA ALA A 175 -5.84 11.99 14.20
C ALA A 175 -5.74 13.29 15.00
N ILE A 176 -5.31 14.39 14.35
CA ILE A 176 -5.28 15.73 14.97
C ILE A 176 -6.68 16.18 15.36
N VAL A 177 -7.67 15.99 14.47
CA VAL A 177 -9.07 16.36 14.78
C VAL A 177 -9.61 15.54 15.94
N TYR A 178 -9.42 14.23 15.96
CA TYR A 178 -9.83 13.37 17.06
C TYR A 178 -9.20 13.78 18.38
N SER A 179 -7.91 14.06 18.39
CA SER A 179 -7.19 14.51 19.59
C SER A 179 -7.68 15.87 20.08
N ALA A 180 -7.92 16.82 19.18
CA ALA A 180 -8.45 18.12 19.54
C ALA A 180 -9.86 18.04 20.15
N MET A 181 -10.75 17.23 19.54
CA MET A 181 -12.10 16.99 20.08
C MET A 181 -12.05 16.31 21.47
N HIS A 182 -11.16 15.33 21.64
CA HIS A 182 -10.96 14.67 22.93
C HIS A 182 -10.45 15.63 24.01
N GLN A 183 -9.64 16.61 23.65
CA GLN A 183 -9.12 17.67 24.50
C GLN A 183 -10.12 18.83 24.69
N ASN A 184 -11.37 18.66 24.25
CA ASN A 184 -12.43 19.69 24.30
C ASN A 184 -12.11 20.98 23.52
N GLN A 185 -11.31 20.87 22.47
CA GLN A 185 -11.02 21.99 21.58
C GLN A 185 -12.05 22.03 20.43
N ALA A 186 -12.46 23.24 20.05
CA ALA A 186 -13.33 23.40 18.89
C ALA A 186 -12.55 23.08 17.61
N VAL A 187 -13.17 22.31 16.71
CA VAL A 187 -12.57 21.91 15.44
C VAL A 187 -13.47 22.32 14.28
N GLY A 188 -12.87 22.89 13.25
CA GLY A 188 -13.55 23.10 11.98
C GLY A 188 -13.55 21.80 11.14
N LEU A 189 -14.71 21.41 10.60
CA LEU A 189 -14.82 20.24 9.74
C LEU A 189 -14.26 20.44 8.31
N ASN A 190 -13.74 21.61 7.98
CA ASN A 190 -13.25 21.91 6.63
C ASN A 190 -12.12 20.97 6.17
N SER A 191 -11.19 20.64 7.08
CA SER A 191 -10.11 19.69 6.75
C SER A 191 -10.63 18.28 6.52
N ILE A 192 -11.71 17.90 7.22
CA ILE A 192 -12.39 16.61 7.05
C ILE A 192 -13.15 16.59 5.73
N ALA A 193 -13.89 17.65 5.42
CA ALA A 193 -14.60 17.80 4.15
C ALA A 193 -13.63 17.74 2.95
N ALA A 194 -12.50 18.44 3.02
CA ALA A 194 -11.47 18.38 1.99
C ALA A 194 -10.90 16.97 1.80
N LEU A 195 -10.67 16.22 2.88
CA LEU A 195 -10.25 14.82 2.77
C LEU A 195 -11.35 13.94 2.18
N ALA A 196 -12.62 14.17 2.54
CA ALA A 196 -13.73 13.44 1.97
C ALA A 196 -13.87 13.70 0.45
N GLU A 197 -13.64 14.93 -0.01
CA GLU A 197 -13.58 15.27 -1.44
C GLU A 197 -12.42 14.55 -2.15
N GLU A 198 -11.23 14.49 -1.55
CA GLU A 198 -10.10 13.71 -2.07
C GLU A 198 -10.46 12.22 -2.23
N LEU A 199 -11.12 11.61 -1.23
CA LEU A 199 -11.52 10.20 -1.29
C LEU A 199 -12.60 9.94 -2.34
N LEU A 200 -13.55 10.86 -2.52
CA LEU A 200 -14.54 10.80 -3.59
C LEU A 200 -13.87 10.93 -4.98
N GLU A 201 -12.89 11.80 -5.11
CA GLU A 201 -12.13 11.94 -6.36
C GLU A 201 -11.28 10.69 -6.64
N ASP A 202 -10.63 10.12 -5.62
CA ASP A 202 -9.91 8.85 -5.75
C ASP A 202 -10.85 7.71 -6.21
N ALA A 203 -12.11 7.70 -5.73
CA ALA A 203 -13.12 6.74 -6.15
C ALA A 203 -13.55 6.96 -7.61
N ARG A 204 -13.77 8.23 -8.06
CA ARG A 204 -14.09 8.56 -9.46
C ARG A 204 -12.96 8.19 -10.42
N GLN A 205 -11.72 8.40 -10.01
CA GLN A 205 -10.52 8.02 -10.76
C GLN A 205 -10.21 6.51 -10.70
N THR A 206 -11.07 5.72 -10.09
CA THR A 206 -10.88 4.27 -9.93
C THR A 206 -9.52 3.87 -9.31
N LYS A 207 -8.97 4.74 -8.45
CA LYS A 207 -7.72 4.41 -7.74
C LYS A 207 -7.90 3.16 -6.88
N PRO A 208 -6.86 2.35 -6.72
CA PRO A 208 -6.91 1.13 -5.90
C PRO A 208 -7.44 1.40 -4.50
N LEU A 209 -8.34 0.53 -4.01
CA LEU A 209 -8.75 0.52 -2.62
C LEU A 209 -7.61 -0.08 -1.78
N ARG A 210 -7.12 0.70 -0.82
CA ARG A 210 -6.00 0.29 0.03
C ARG A 210 -6.38 0.45 1.48
N PHE A 211 -6.32 -0.65 2.22
CA PHE A 211 -6.60 -0.64 3.65
C PHE A 211 -5.36 -0.18 4.43
N LEU A 212 -5.46 1.00 5.02
CA LEU A 212 -4.41 1.60 5.83
C LEU A 212 -4.37 0.92 7.20
N HIS A 213 -3.18 0.77 7.75
CA HIS A 213 -2.98 0.21 9.07
C HIS A 213 -1.91 0.97 9.83
N THR A 214 -2.17 1.21 11.11
CA THR A 214 -1.18 1.68 12.10
C THR A 214 -1.43 0.94 13.41
N GLU A 215 -0.45 0.93 14.30
CA GLU A 215 -0.60 0.27 15.59
C GLU A 215 -1.11 1.23 16.68
N PRO A 216 -1.96 0.76 17.62
CA PRO A 216 -2.46 1.58 18.72
C PRO A 216 -1.38 2.06 19.67
N ARG A 217 -0.28 1.30 19.79
CA ARG A 217 0.92 1.61 20.57
C ARG A 217 2.10 1.74 19.63
N SER A 218 2.28 2.88 19.02
CA SER A 218 3.50 3.14 18.25
C SER A 218 4.47 3.94 19.10
N THR A 219 5.64 3.37 19.35
CA THR A 219 6.77 4.06 20.01
C THR A 219 7.59 4.91 19.04
N HIS A 220 7.19 4.97 17.76
CA HIS A 220 7.94 5.66 16.73
C HIS A 220 7.37 7.04 16.46
N SER A 221 8.17 8.05 16.77
CA SER A 221 7.93 9.43 16.34
C SER A 221 8.20 9.52 14.84
N TYR A 222 7.16 9.77 14.04
CA TYR A 222 7.37 10.34 12.72
C TYR A 222 7.96 11.74 12.86
N PRO A 223 8.77 12.22 11.91
CA PRO A 223 9.24 13.59 11.93
C PRO A 223 8.05 14.56 12.05
N GLY A 224 7.96 15.28 13.17
CA GLY A 224 6.86 16.19 13.50
C GLY A 224 5.67 15.56 14.25
N GLY A 225 5.70 14.25 14.58
CA GLY A 225 4.63 13.59 15.34
C GLY A 225 4.99 13.37 16.80
N THR A 226 4.09 13.71 17.72
CA THR A 226 4.20 13.38 19.13
C THR A 226 3.71 11.95 19.38
N GLU A 227 4.35 11.19 20.27
CA GLU A 227 3.97 9.84 20.71
C GLU A 227 2.51 9.74 21.16
N THR A 228 1.92 10.86 21.58
CA THR A 228 0.55 10.98 22.07
C THR A 228 -0.52 10.73 21.01
N LEU A 229 -0.17 10.73 19.71
CA LEU A 229 -1.13 10.53 18.60
C LEU A 229 -1.30 9.08 18.14
N ALA A 230 -0.57 8.11 18.71
CA ALA A 230 -0.64 6.72 18.23
C ALA A 230 -2.04 6.11 18.25
N PRO A 231 -2.84 6.20 19.34
CA PRO A 231 -4.22 5.73 19.36
C PRO A 231 -5.10 6.44 18.31
N ALA A 232 -4.97 7.76 18.22
CA ALA A 232 -5.72 8.55 17.25
C ALA A 232 -5.42 8.16 15.80
N ARG A 233 -4.16 7.86 15.47
CA ARG A 233 -3.74 7.38 14.14
C ARG A 233 -4.33 6.01 13.82
N TYR A 234 -4.35 5.09 14.79
CA TYR A 234 -4.96 3.77 14.62
C TYR A 234 -6.45 3.89 14.28
N LEU A 235 -7.18 4.70 15.03
CA LEU A 235 -8.60 4.97 14.80
C LEU A 235 -8.83 5.69 13.47
N ALA A 236 -8.00 6.69 13.17
CA ALA A 236 -8.05 7.45 11.91
C ALA A 236 -7.82 6.57 10.68
N ALA A 237 -6.87 5.63 10.74
CA ALA A 237 -6.62 4.69 9.65
C ALA A 237 -7.87 3.85 9.36
N HIS A 238 -8.55 3.35 10.39
CA HIS A 238 -9.79 2.60 10.23
C HIS A 238 -10.93 3.47 9.67
N ALA A 239 -11.11 4.68 10.19
CA ALA A 239 -12.12 5.61 9.69
C ALA A 239 -11.89 5.95 8.20
N ILE A 240 -10.63 6.15 7.77
CA ILE A 240 -10.29 6.37 6.36
C ILE A 240 -10.63 5.13 5.53
N ASN A 241 -10.35 3.92 6.02
CA ASN A 241 -10.68 2.69 5.32
C ASN A 241 -12.19 2.59 5.06
N THR A 242 -13.02 2.82 6.08
CA THR A 242 -14.46 2.86 5.93
C THR A 242 -14.92 3.98 4.99
N ALA A 243 -14.33 5.17 5.08
CA ALA A 243 -14.63 6.30 4.20
C ALA A 243 -14.28 6.01 2.72
N GLN A 244 -13.18 5.31 2.45
CA GLN A 244 -12.81 4.87 1.11
C GLN A 244 -13.83 3.89 0.52
N VAL A 245 -14.36 2.98 1.34
CA VAL A 245 -15.44 2.05 0.95
C VAL A 245 -16.69 2.85 0.60
N ILE A 246 -17.13 3.73 1.49
CA ILE A 246 -18.34 4.55 1.29
C ILE A 246 -18.21 5.44 0.06
N ALA A 247 -17.05 6.09 -0.16
CA ALA A 247 -16.83 6.94 -1.33
C ALA A 247 -17.06 6.21 -2.66
N ARG A 248 -16.91 4.89 -2.69
CA ARG A 248 -17.12 4.04 -3.87
C ARG A 248 -18.54 3.54 -4.01
N ILE A 249 -19.24 3.28 -2.90
CA ILE A 249 -20.61 2.72 -2.95
C ILE A 249 -21.70 3.79 -2.92
N VAL A 250 -21.42 4.99 -2.44
CA VAL A 250 -22.42 6.05 -2.26
C VAL A 250 -23.14 6.44 -3.53
N SER A 251 -22.51 6.29 -4.69
CA SER A 251 -23.13 6.57 -6.01
C SER A 251 -24.23 5.58 -6.40
N PHE A 252 -24.30 4.43 -5.75
CA PHE A 252 -25.34 3.42 -5.97
C PHE A 252 -26.61 3.67 -5.17
N ASP A 253 -26.50 4.47 -4.11
CA ASP A 253 -27.59 4.77 -3.22
C ASP A 253 -28.43 5.95 -3.72
N TYR A 254 -29.76 5.76 -3.74
CA TYR A 254 -30.67 6.78 -4.26
C TYR A 254 -30.72 8.04 -3.38
N GLU A 255 -30.64 7.88 -2.06
CA GLU A 255 -30.69 8.99 -1.10
C GLU A 255 -29.39 9.80 -1.10
N TRP A 256 -28.24 9.11 -1.16
CA TRP A 256 -26.94 9.71 -0.91
C TRP A 256 -26.15 10.10 -2.16
N ALA A 257 -26.49 9.57 -3.34
CA ALA A 257 -25.78 9.87 -4.58
C ALA A 257 -25.75 11.37 -4.92
N SER A 258 -26.79 12.13 -4.53
CA SER A 258 -26.85 13.59 -4.77
C SER A 258 -26.01 14.43 -3.78
N ARG A 259 -25.64 13.87 -2.63
CA ARG A 259 -24.86 14.53 -1.58
C ARG A 259 -23.81 13.58 -0.97
N PRO A 260 -22.89 13.06 -1.79
CA PRO A 260 -21.99 11.97 -1.42
C PRO A 260 -20.98 12.35 -0.32
N LEU A 261 -20.77 13.65 -0.12
CA LEU A 261 -19.83 14.16 0.90
C LEU A 261 -20.28 13.79 2.32
N VAL A 262 -21.59 13.79 2.59
CA VAL A 262 -22.14 13.55 3.94
C VAL A 262 -21.80 12.16 4.46
N PRO A 263 -22.05 11.05 3.73
CA PRO A 263 -21.67 9.72 4.20
C PRO A 263 -20.14 9.54 4.39
N VAL A 264 -19.33 10.13 3.51
CA VAL A 264 -17.88 10.03 3.64
C VAL A 264 -17.35 10.79 4.86
N VAL A 265 -17.89 11.99 5.14
CA VAL A 265 -17.57 12.74 6.38
C VAL A 265 -18.04 11.98 7.61
N ALA A 266 -19.23 11.36 7.58
CA ALA A 266 -19.72 10.55 8.69
C ALA A 266 -18.77 9.38 8.99
N ALA A 267 -18.28 8.68 7.98
CA ALA A 267 -17.29 7.62 8.13
C ALA A 267 -15.96 8.12 8.71
N LEU A 268 -15.47 9.29 8.25
CA LEU A 268 -14.26 9.88 8.78
C LEU A 268 -14.39 10.30 10.25
N MET A 269 -15.62 10.46 10.76
CA MET A 269 -15.85 10.93 12.13
C MET A 269 -16.38 9.83 13.08
N MET A 270 -16.71 8.63 12.58
CA MET A 270 -17.38 7.59 13.38
C MET A 270 -16.60 7.12 14.60
N GLU A 271 -15.25 7.13 14.50
CA GLU A 271 -14.36 6.63 15.56
C GLU A 271 -13.90 7.71 16.57
N CYS A 272 -14.34 8.97 16.44
CA CYS A 272 -13.85 10.04 17.31
C CYS A 272 -14.15 9.79 18.81
N GLY A 273 -15.21 9.06 19.12
CA GLY A 273 -15.57 8.67 20.50
C GLY A 273 -14.65 7.61 21.11
N MET A 274 -13.97 6.82 20.28
CA MET A 274 -13.00 5.80 20.70
C MET A 274 -11.76 6.38 21.38
N MET A 275 -11.51 7.67 21.26
CA MET A 275 -10.41 8.35 21.95
C MET A 275 -10.50 8.26 23.49
N ARG A 276 -11.63 7.86 24.05
CA ARG A 276 -11.80 7.57 25.48
C ARG A 276 -11.34 6.16 25.86
N VAL A 277 -11.16 5.27 24.91
CA VAL A 277 -10.69 3.91 25.16
C VAL A 277 -9.19 3.89 25.34
N PRO A 278 -8.64 3.36 26.44
CA PRO A 278 -7.20 3.28 26.65
C PRO A 278 -6.49 2.53 25.53
N ALA A 279 -5.29 3.00 25.15
CA ALA A 279 -4.49 2.37 24.11
C ALA A 279 -4.20 0.88 24.39
N ASP A 280 -4.09 0.52 25.67
CA ASP A 280 -3.88 -0.86 26.12
C ASP A 280 -5.05 -1.78 25.77
N VAL A 281 -6.26 -1.27 25.86
CA VAL A 281 -7.49 -2.00 25.47
C VAL A 281 -7.56 -2.14 23.95
N LEU A 282 -7.23 -1.07 23.20
CA LEU A 282 -7.18 -1.10 21.74
C LEU A 282 -6.12 -2.06 21.19
N ALA A 283 -4.97 -2.18 21.88
CA ALA A 283 -3.84 -3.02 21.51
C ALA A 283 -3.92 -4.46 22.04
N LYS A 284 -4.98 -4.83 22.75
CA LYS A 284 -5.08 -6.11 23.44
C LYS A 284 -5.20 -7.28 22.45
N PRO A 285 -4.27 -8.26 22.49
CA PRO A 285 -4.33 -9.42 21.58
C PRO A 285 -5.25 -10.54 22.08
N SER A 286 -5.72 -10.46 23.33
CA SER A 286 -6.62 -11.42 23.96
C SER A 286 -8.08 -10.90 24.02
N PRO A 287 -9.07 -11.76 24.26
CA PRO A 287 -10.46 -11.32 24.42
C PRO A 287 -10.64 -10.22 25.45
N LEU A 288 -11.54 -9.30 25.16
CA LEU A 288 -11.88 -8.20 26.05
C LEU A 288 -12.67 -8.69 27.26
N SER A 289 -12.42 -8.11 28.44
CA SER A 289 -13.29 -8.28 29.60
C SER A 289 -14.66 -7.61 29.37
N ALA A 290 -15.64 -7.90 30.22
CA ALA A 290 -16.96 -7.28 30.11
C ALA A 290 -16.89 -5.75 30.29
N ASP A 291 -15.99 -5.25 31.15
CA ASP A 291 -15.80 -3.82 31.39
C ASP A 291 -15.13 -3.13 30.21
N GLU A 292 -14.06 -3.75 29.63
CA GLU A 292 -13.39 -3.25 28.43
C GLU A 292 -14.37 -3.22 27.24
N ARG A 293 -15.20 -4.25 27.10
CA ARG A 293 -16.22 -4.29 26.06
C ARG A 293 -17.25 -3.16 26.25
N ARG A 294 -17.77 -2.95 27.45
CA ARG A 294 -18.70 -1.85 27.75
C ARG A 294 -18.10 -0.48 27.43
N LEU A 295 -16.82 -0.30 27.71
CA LEU A 295 -16.13 0.95 27.41
C LEU A 295 -16.07 1.19 25.89
N ILE A 296 -15.79 0.15 25.11
CA ILE A 296 -15.82 0.24 23.65
C ILE A 296 -17.24 0.50 23.14
N GLU A 297 -18.24 -0.23 23.65
CA GLU A 297 -19.64 -0.11 23.21
C GLU A 297 -20.27 1.28 23.48
N GLN A 298 -19.63 2.10 24.31
CA GLN A 298 -20.06 3.49 24.57
C GLN A 298 -19.54 4.50 23.53
N HIS A 299 -18.53 4.15 22.68
CA HIS A 299 -17.91 5.13 21.80
C HIS A 299 -18.87 5.76 20.78
N PRO A 300 -19.91 5.09 20.23
CA PRO A 300 -20.83 5.74 19.32
C PRO A 300 -21.57 6.92 19.96
N GLN A 301 -22.02 6.77 21.20
CA GLN A 301 -22.67 7.83 21.95
C GLN A 301 -21.68 8.97 22.29
N HIS A 302 -20.44 8.62 22.68
CA HIS A 302 -19.41 9.61 22.93
C HIS A 302 -19.05 10.39 21.67
N GLY A 303 -18.93 9.73 20.51
CA GLY A 303 -18.69 10.36 19.23
C GLY A 303 -19.82 11.30 18.82
N ALA A 304 -21.07 10.88 18.95
CA ALA A 304 -22.23 11.71 18.67
C ALA A 304 -22.26 12.97 19.56
N HIS A 305 -21.96 12.81 20.86
CA HIS A 305 -21.88 13.95 21.79
C HIS A 305 -20.76 14.93 21.39
N LEU A 306 -19.57 14.45 21.00
CA LEU A 306 -18.49 15.28 20.52
C LEU A 306 -18.90 16.05 19.25
N LEU A 307 -19.56 15.39 18.30
CA LEU A 307 -20.02 16.03 17.07
C LEU A 307 -21.03 17.14 17.35
N THR A 308 -22.05 16.88 18.16
CA THR A 308 -23.06 17.91 18.52
C THR A 308 -22.48 19.09 19.28
N ARG A 309 -21.40 18.87 20.03
CA ARG A 309 -20.75 19.94 20.83
C ARG A 309 -19.81 20.81 20.01
N TYR A 310 -19.08 20.23 19.05
CA TYR A 310 -17.96 20.92 18.40
C TYR A 310 -18.16 21.17 16.91
N ALA A 311 -19.22 20.66 16.29
CA ALA A 311 -19.53 20.88 14.90
C ALA A 311 -20.93 21.48 14.75
N THR A 312 -21.01 22.57 13.97
CA THR A 312 -22.32 23.16 13.59
C THR A 312 -23.03 22.25 12.60
N ASP A 313 -24.36 22.17 12.71
CA ASP A 313 -25.22 21.36 11.83
C ASP A 313 -24.87 19.88 11.76
N ALA A 314 -24.29 19.33 12.84
CA ALA A 314 -23.83 17.95 12.89
C ALA A 314 -24.91 16.92 13.29
N ALA A 315 -26.17 17.30 13.42
CA ALA A 315 -27.21 16.41 13.91
C ALA A 315 -27.33 15.09 13.10
N LEU A 316 -27.26 15.20 11.77
CA LEU A 316 -27.30 14.03 10.89
C LEU A 316 -26.07 13.13 11.05
N LEU A 317 -24.86 13.73 11.12
CA LEU A 317 -23.63 12.99 11.36
C LEU A 317 -23.63 12.34 12.75
N ALA A 318 -24.08 13.06 13.77
CA ALA A 318 -24.15 12.55 15.12
C ALA A 318 -25.13 11.36 15.25
N ALA A 319 -26.28 11.43 14.58
CA ALA A 319 -27.24 10.31 14.55
C ALA A 319 -26.63 9.06 13.87
N ALA A 320 -25.92 9.25 12.76
CA ALA A 320 -25.24 8.14 12.06
C ALA A 320 -24.12 7.54 12.92
N VAL A 321 -23.30 8.38 13.53
CA VAL A 321 -22.21 7.95 14.41
C VAL A 321 -22.75 7.26 15.66
N ALA A 322 -23.87 7.73 16.25
CA ALA A 322 -24.49 7.07 17.39
C ALA A 322 -24.98 5.65 17.09
N THR A 323 -25.23 5.31 15.83
CA THR A 323 -25.97 4.10 15.45
C THR A 323 -25.21 3.14 14.53
N HIS A 324 -23.95 3.43 14.19
CA HIS A 324 -23.20 2.62 13.21
C HIS A 324 -22.87 1.19 13.69
N HIS A 325 -22.96 0.93 14.99
CA HIS A 325 -22.84 -0.43 15.55
C HIS A 325 -24.20 -1.05 15.93
N GLU A 326 -25.32 -0.40 15.66
CA GLU A 326 -26.62 -1.04 15.75
C GLU A 326 -26.76 -2.12 14.65
N ARG A 327 -27.57 -3.12 14.94
CA ARG A 327 -27.83 -4.23 14.02
C ARG A 327 -29.32 -4.36 13.78
N GLY A 328 -29.72 -4.66 12.54
CA GLY A 328 -31.10 -4.74 12.11
C GLY A 328 -31.98 -5.68 12.97
N ASP A 329 -31.37 -6.75 13.49
CA ASP A 329 -31.99 -7.70 14.40
C ASP A 329 -32.07 -7.23 15.87
N GLY A 330 -31.42 -6.11 16.22
CA GLY A 330 -31.34 -5.53 17.55
C GLY A 330 -30.25 -6.14 18.45
N THR A 331 -29.36 -6.92 17.93
CA THR A 331 -28.20 -7.46 18.67
C THR A 331 -27.02 -6.47 18.76
N GLY A 332 -27.16 -5.30 18.13
CA GLY A 332 -26.19 -4.25 18.14
C GLY A 332 -26.15 -3.41 19.41
N PHE A 333 -25.33 -2.39 19.41
CA PHE A 333 -25.16 -1.46 20.52
C PHE A 333 -25.07 0.00 19.97
N PRO A 334 -25.26 1.02 20.80
CA PRO A 334 -25.44 0.98 22.27
C PRO A 334 -26.90 0.83 22.75
N ALA A 335 -27.90 1.06 21.87
CA ALA A 335 -29.33 1.11 22.28
C ALA A 335 -30.10 -0.15 21.91
N GLY A 336 -29.56 -1.02 21.03
CA GLY A 336 -30.26 -2.24 20.56
C GLY A 336 -31.50 -1.93 19.72
N ILE A 337 -31.54 -0.80 19.00
CA ILE A 337 -32.62 -0.44 18.09
C ILE A 337 -32.63 -1.32 16.84
N LYS A 338 -33.83 -1.47 16.22
CA LYS A 338 -34.04 -2.48 15.17
C LYS A 338 -34.50 -1.87 13.85
N GLY A 339 -34.12 -2.52 12.78
CA GLY A 339 -34.64 -2.28 11.44
C GLY A 339 -34.65 -0.80 11.04
N ALA A 340 -35.83 -0.29 10.70
CA ALA A 340 -36.03 1.09 10.26
C ALA A 340 -35.82 2.17 11.35
N GLN A 341 -35.68 1.78 12.62
CA GLN A 341 -35.31 2.72 13.69
C GLN A 341 -33.87 3.18 13.57
N ILE A 342 -33.00 2.39 12.89
CA ILE A 342 -31.63 2.75 12.59
C ILE A 342 -31.64 3.70 11.38
N PRO A 343 -31.12 4.94 11.49
CA PRO A 343 -31.03 5.86 10.35
C PRO A 343 -30.33 5.23 9.15
N SER A 344 -30.78 5.56 7.95
CA SER A 344 -30.20 5.06 6.68
C SER A 344 -28.68 5.20 6.65
N LEU A 345 -28.17 6.38 7.01
CA LEU A 345 -26.73 6.63 7.07
C LEU A 345 -26.01 5.75 8.10
N GLY A 346 -26.61 5.47 9.25
CA GLY A 346 -26.07 4.55 10.26
C GLY A 346 -25.97 3.12 9.73
N ARG A 347 -26.97 2.66 8.97
CA ARG A 347 -26.97 1.32 8.32
C ARG A 347 -25.90 1.23 7.21
N MET A 348 -25.70 2.30 6.43
CA MET A 348 -24.63 2.36 5.44
C MET A 348 -23.25 2.29 6.10
N LEU A 349 -23.04 3.06 7.19
CA LEU A 349 -21.81 3.02 7.97
C LEU A 349 -21.57 1.61 8.52
N ALA A 350 -22.58 0.96 9.10
CA ALA A 350 -22.47 -0.39 9.66
C ALA A 350 -21.97 -1.44 8.66
N ALA A 351 -22.48 -1.42 7.43
CA ALA A 351 -22.06 -2.34 6.37
C ALA A 351 -20.63 -2.05 5.92
N ALA A 352 -20.29 -0.78 5.65
CA ALA A 352 -18.96 -0.37 5.20
C ALA A 352 -17.89 -0.57 6.28
N ASP A 353 -18.19 -0.24 7.53
CA ASP A 353 -17.33 -0.45 8.70
C ASP A 353 -17.00 -1.93 8.89
N THR A 354 -18.03 -2.79 8.88
CA THR A 354 -17.84 -4.24 9.02
C THR A 354 -16.90 -4.78 7.92
N TYR A 355 -17.12 -4.37 6.67
CA TYR A 355 -16.25 -4.77 5.56
C TYR A 355 -14.82 -4.26 5.75
N ALA A 356 -14.63 -2.97 6.03
CA ALA A 356 -13.31 -2.37 6.24
C ALA A 356 -12.59 -3.00 7.45
N ALA A 357 -13.31 -3.30 8.53
CA ALA A 357 -12.76 -3.99 9.68
C ALA A 357 -12.29 -5.40 9.35
N LEU A 358 -13.04 -6.18 8.57
CA LEU A 358 -12.63 -7.52 8.13
C LEU A 358 -11.39 -7.49 7.24
N CYS A 359 -11.29 -6.52 6.34
CA CYS A 359 -10.15 -6.34 5.44
C CYS A 359 -8.91 -5.72 6.10
N SER A 360 -8.98 -5.32 7.38
CA SER A 360 -7.88 -4.71 8.12
C SER A 360 -7.33 -5.65 9.18
N PRO A 361 -6.00 -5.70 9.42
CA PRO A 361 -5.45 -6.48 10.52
C PRO A 361 -5.85 -5.85 11.86
N ARG A 362 -6.07 -6.69 12.86
CA ARG A 362 -6.38 -6.30 14.23
C ARG A 362 -5.38 -6.97 15.18
N PRO A 363 -5.13 -6.46 16.39
CA PRO A 363 -4.17 -7.06 17.32
C PRO A 363 -4.40 -8.55 17.60
N TYR A 364 -5.64 -9.02 17.46
CA TYR A 364 -6.07 -10.39 17.74
C TYR A 364 -6.36 -11.24 16.50
N ARG A 365 -6.27 -10.68 15.26
CA ARG A 365 -6.47 -11.44 14.03
C ARG A 365 -5.81 -10.78 12.82
N PRO A 366 -5.34 -11.54 11.81
CA PRO A 366 -4.91 -11.01 10.53
C PRO A 366 -6.09 -10.42 9.74
N ALA A 367 -5.78 -9.63 8.70
CA ALA A 367 -6.77 -9.21 7.72
C ALA A 367 -7.29 -10.42 6.92
N GLN A 368 -8.58 -10.40 6.61
CA GLN A 368 -9.16 -11.31 5.62
C GLN A 368 -8.91 -10.78 4.21
N ASP A 369 -8.92 -11.67 3.22
CA ASP A 369 -9.02 -11.24 1.83
C ASP A 369 -10.39 -10.61 1.56
N THR A 370 -10.44 -9.71 0.58
CA THR A 370 -11.61 -8.89 0.28
C THR A 370 -12.84 -9.70 -0.13
N ARG A 371 -12.65 -10.86 -0.76
CA ARG A 371 -13.74 -11.75 -1.17
C ARG A 371 -14.36 -12.45 0.03
N THR A 372 -13.54 -12.98 0.93
CA THR A 372 -14.00 -13.61 2.18
C THR A 372 -14.74 -12.59 3.04
N ALA A 373 -14.15 -11.38 3.20
CA ALA A 373 -14.80 -10.29 3.94
C ALA A 373 -16.15 -9.89 3.35
N LEU A 374 -16.26 -9.81 2.01
CA LEU A 374 -17.53 -9.52 1.35
C LEU A 374 -18.56 -10.63 1.59
N THR A 375 -18.14 -11.90 1.51
CA THR A 375 -19.02 -13.05 1.77
C THR A 375 -19.56 -12.99 3.20
N ASP A 376 -18.74 -12.70 4.19
CA ASP A 376 -19.16 -12.58 5.59
C ASP A 376 -20.17 -11.44 5.76
N VAL A 377 -19.96 -10.27 5.13
CA VAL A 377 -20.90 -9.15 5.19
C VAL A 377 -22.25 -9.51 4.56
N LEU A 378 -22.26 -10.20 3.42
CA LEU A 378 -23.49 -10.63 2.77
C LEU A 378 -24.25 -11.65 3.63
N LEU A 379 -23.56 -12.57 4.30
CA LEU A 379 -24.16 -13.51 5.25
C LEU A 379 -24.77 -12.78 6.45
N LEU A 380 -24.09 -11.78 7.01
CA LEU A 380 -24.63 -10.95 8.08
C LEU A 380 -25.90 -10.19 7.65
N ALA A 381 -25.95 -9.73 6.39
CA ALA A 381 -27.12 -9.08 5.82
C ALA A 381 -28.28 -10.08 5.63
N GLU A 382 -28.01 -11.30 5.15
CA GLU A 382 -29.03 -12.36 5.07
C GLU A 382 -29.63 -12.75 6.42
N HIS A 383 -28.82 -12.70 7.48
CA HIS A 383 -29.28 -12.93 8.85
C HIS A 383 -29.96 -11.69 9.48
N GLY A 384 -30.16 -10.60 8.73
CA GLY A 384 -30.82 -9.39 9.19
C GLY A 384 -30.00 -8.51 10.13
N GLN A 385 -28.72 -8.78 10.29
CA GLN A 385 -27.82 -7.96 11.13
C GLN A 385 -27.37 -6.70 10.42
N LEU A 386 -27.10 -6.77 9.10
CA LEU A 386 -26.77 -5.64 8.27
C LEU A 386 -27.87 -5.37 7.24
N ASP A 387 -27.89 -4.17 6.71
CA ASP A 387 -28.81 -3.77 5.66
C ASP A 387 -28.42 -4.45 4.34
N LYS A 388 -29.39 -5.07 3.66
CA LYS A 388 -29.17 -5.85 2.44
C LYS A 388 -28.73 -4.96 1.27
N ASP A 389 -29.36 -3.81 1.10
CA ASP A 389 -29.06 -2.91 -0.01
C ASP A 389 -27.61 -2.40 0.09
N PHE A 390 -27.19 -1.96 1.28
CA PHE A 390 -25.82 -1.50 1.51
C PHE A 390 -24.79 -2.62 1.43
N ALA A 391 -25.11 -3.84 1.84
CA ALA A 391 -24.25 -5.00 1.65
C ALA A 391 -24.12 -5.36 0.15
N GLU A 392 -25.22 -5.27 -0.62
CA GLU A 392 -25.20 -5.51 -2.07
C GLU A 392 -24.36 -4.45 -2.81
N TYR A 393 -24.37 -3.18 -2.36
CA TYR A 393 -23.51 -2.15 -2.98
C TYR A 393 -22.02 -2.50 -2.86
N LEU A 394 -21.60 -3.21 -1.80
CA LEU A 394 -20.22 -3.67 -1.67
C LEU A 394 -19.82 -4.67 -2.77
N VAL A 395 -20.76 -5.39 -3.37
CA VAL A 395 -20.49 -6.26 -4.53
C VAL A 395 -19.94 -5.46 -5.71
N HIS A 396 -20.37 -4.19 -5.84
CA HIS A 396 -19.89 -3.29 -6.89
C HIS A 396 -18.47 -2.75 -6.66
N LEU A 397 -17.93 -2.90 -5.43
CA LEU A 397 -16.51 -2.63 -5.21
C LEU A 397 -15.60 -3.58 -5.96
N SER A 398 -16.18 -4.62 -6.55
CA SER A 398 -15.54 -5.77 -7.14
C SER A 398 -15.15 -6.82 -6.10
N PHE A 399 -15.39 -8.08 -6.44
CA PHE A 399 -14.78 -9.22 -5.71
C PHE A 399 -13.27 -9.11 -5.65
N TYR A 400 -12.68 -8.35 -6.57
CA TYR A 400 -11.24 -8.18 -6.74
C TYR A 400 -10.92 -6.70 -6.90
N PRO A 401 -10.56 -5.98 -5.83
CA PRO A 401 -10.13 -4.59 -5.91
C PRO A 401 -8.98 -4.39 -6.91
N VAL A 402 -8.97 -3.25 -7.60
CA VAL A 402 -7.85 -2.89 -8.48
C VAL A 402 -6.53 -2.92 -7.67
N GLY A 403 -5.50 -3.55 -8.25
CA GLY A 403 -4.24 -3.80 -7.59
C GLY A 403 -4.15 -5.15 -6.86
N SER A 404 -5.25 -5.89 -6.66
CA SER A 404 -5.21 -7.26 -6.11
C SER A 404 -4.44 -8.18 -7.03
N ILE A 405 -3.58 -9.03 -6.46
CA ILE A 405 -2.90 -10.08 -7.20
C ILE A 405 -3.78 -11.33 -7.19
N VAL A 406 -4.00 -11.87 -8.37
CA VAL A 406 -4.91 -13.00 -8.58
C VAL A 406 -4.25 -14.11 -9.38
N GLU A 407 -4.65 -15.32 -9.09
CA GLU A 407 -4.39 -16.51 -9.90
C GLU A 407 -5.62 -16.80 -10.76
N LEU A 408 -5.41 -17.03 -12.04
CA LEU A 408 -6.46 -17.41 -12.98
C LEU A 408 -6.67 -18.92 -13.00
N THR A 409 -7.80 -19.37 -13.53
CA THR A 409 -8.14 -20.80 -13.64
C THR A 409 -7.20 -21.58 -14.56
N ASP A 410 -6.44 -20.89 -15.41
CA ASP A 410 -5.39 -21.48 -16.27
C ASP A 410 -4.00 -21.46 -15.61
N GLY A 411 -3.89 -21.04 -14.34
CA GLY A 411 -2.66 -20.99 -13.56
C GLY A 411 -1.82 -19.74 -13.74
N ARG A 412 -2.18 -18.82 -14.64
CA ARG A 412 -1.48 -17.54 -14.82
C ARG A 412 -1.74 -16.62 -13.64
N ILE A 413 -0.78 -15.76 -13.35
CA ILE A 413 -0.86 -14.77 -12.26
C ILE A 413 -0.86 -13.38 -12.84
N GLY A 414 -1.72 -12.52 -12.33
CA GLY A 414 -1.82 -11.13 -12.76
C GLY A 414 -2.32 -10.20 -11.65
N THR A 415 -2.29 -8.91 -11.93
CA THR A 415 -2.89 -7.88 -11.09
C THR A 415 -4.18 -7.36 -11.72
N ILE A 416 -5.16 -7.06 -10.91
CA ILE A 416 -6.41 -6.43 -11.36
C ILE A 416 -6.09 -5.01 -11.82
N ALA A 417 -6.21 -4.76 -13.12
CA ALA A 417 -5.93 -3.47 -13.73
C ALA A 417 -7.16 -2.55 -13.74
N ALA A 418 -8.35 -3.13 -13.96
CA ALA A 418 -9.62 -2.41 -13.95
C ALA A 418 -10.78 -3.35 -13.68
N ASN A 419 -11.89 -2.81 -13.21
CA ASN A 419 -13.13 -3.54 -12.98
C ASN A 419 -14.21 -3.08 -13.95
N HIS A 420 -14.99 -4.02 -14.46
CA HIS A 420 -16.22 -3.73 -15.16
C HIS A 420 -17.35 -3.56 -14.14
N VAL A 421 -17.90 -2.35 -14.07
CA VAL A 421 -19.13 -2.11 -13.32
C VAL A 421 -20.28 -1.99 -14.31
N ASN A 422 -20.87 -3.12 -14.67
CA ASN A 422 -22.07 -3.15 -15.48
C ASN A 422 -23.26 -3.54 -14.60
N ARG A 423 -24.10 -2.55 -14.24
CA ARG A 423 -25.31 -2.78 -13.42
C ARG A 423 -26.29 -3.79 -14.02
N MET A 424 -26.23 -4.02 -15.34
CA MET A 424 -27.09 -4.96 -16.05
C MET A 424 -26.51 -6.38 -16.14
N ASP A 425 -25.25 -6.58 -15.78
CA ASP A 425 -24.63 -7.91 -15.72
C ASP A 425 -24.16 -8.24 -14.30
N PRO A 426 -24.91 -9.09 -13.57
CA PRO A 426 -24.53 -9.48 -12.20
C PRO A 426 -23.18 -10.20 -12.10
N ARG A 427 -22.64 -10.68 -13.24
CA ARG A 427 -21.33 -11.37 -13.27
C ARG A 427 -20.17 -10.41 -13.50
N SER A 428 -20.45 -9.15 -13.85
CA SER A 428 -19.40 -8.16 -14.17
C SER A 428 -18.40 -7.93 -13.02
N PRO A 429 -18.78 -7.92 -11.73
CA PRO A 429 -17.83 -7.77 -10.63
C PRO A 429 -16.81 -8.91 -10.51
N GLY A 430 -17.16 -10.11 -11.00
CA GLY A 430 -16.29 -11.29 -11.01
C GLY A 430 -15.40 -11.43 -12.25
N ARG A 431 -15.50 -10.48 -13.20
CA ARG A 431 -14.82 -10.53 -14.50
C ARG A 431 -14.02 -9.26 -14.79
N PRO A 432 -12.94 -9.01 -14.01
CA PRO A 432 -12.13 -7.81 -14.16
C PRO A 432 -11.21 -7.87 -15.40
N ILE A 433 -10.57 -6.75 -15.71
CA ILE A 433 -9.41 -6.70 -16.60
C ILE A 433 -8.17 -7.01 -15.75
N VAL A 434 -7.40 -8.00 -16.18
CA VAL A 434 -6.20 -8.48 -15.49
C VAL A 434 -4.96 -8.17 -16.32
N ALA A 435 -3.98 -7.49 -15.74
CA ALA A 435 -2.64 -7.36 -16.31
C ALA A 435 -1.81 -8.57 -15.88
N LEU A 436 -1.46 -9.44 -16.83
CA LEU A 436 -0.72 -10.67 -16.57
C LEU A 436 0.73 -10.36 -16.18
N LEU A 437 1.20 -10.97 -15.10
CA LEU A 437 2.54 -10.78 -14.52
C LEU A 437 3.40 -12.05 -14.62
N ALA A 438 2.79 -13.22 -14.58
CA ALA A 438 3.48 -14.50 -14.70
C ALA A 438 2.62 -15.54 -15.46
N GLU A 439 3.28 -16.42 -16.18
CA GLU A 439 2.69 -17.60 -16.81
C GLU A 439 2.41 -18.69 -15.75
N ALA A 440 1.68 -19.73 -16.15
CA ALA A 440 1.32 -20.85 -15.26
C ALA A 440 2.53 -21.63 -14.72
N ASP A 441 3.65 -21.60 -15.43
CA ASP A 441 4.93 -22.22 -15.00
C ASP A 441 5.76 -21.32 -14.07
N GLY A 442 5.25 -20.11 -13.71
CA GLY A 442 5.93 -19.14 -12.90
C GLY A 442 6.91 -18.24 -13.68
N THR A 443 7.01 -18.37 -14.99
CA THR A 443 7.84 -17.48 -15.83
C THR A 443 7.26 -16.08 -15.81
N LEU A 444 8.05 -15.09 -15.38
CA LEU A 444 7.63 -13.70 -15.32
C LEU A 444 7.49 -13.05 -16.70
N ILE A 445 6.36 -12.41 -16.93
CA ILE A 445 6.06 -11.71 -18.18
C ILE A 445 6.77 -10.37 -18.20
N SER A 446 7.57 -10.09 -19.24
CA SER A 446 8.38 -8.86 -19.34
C SER A 446 7.57 -7.62 -19.62
N ARG A 447 6.45 -7.74 -20.33
CA ARG A 447 5.47 -6.68 -20.60
C ARG A 447 4.10 -7.20 -20.26
N PRO A 448 3.44 -6.68 -19.21
CA PRO A 448 2.10 -7.11 -18.84
C PRO A 448 1.13 -7.02 -20.02
N GLU A 449 0.46 -8.12 -20.30
CA GLU A 449 -0.64 -8.19 -21.26
C GLU A 449 -1.96 -8.02 -20.49
N HIS A 450 -2.86 -7.18 -21.02
CA HIS A 450 -4.17 -6.98 -20.40
C HIS A 450 -5.18 -7.97 -20.98
N VAL A 451 -5.75 -8.78 -20.11
CA VAL A 451 -6.81 -9.73 -20.47
C VAL A 451 -8.11 -9.27 -19.84
N ASP A 452 -9.09 -9.00 -20.70
CA ASP A 452 -10.45 -8.68 -20.29
C ASP A 452 -11.24 -9.98 -20.06
N LEU A 453 -11.48 -10.32 -18.80
CA LEU A 453 -12.19 -11.56 -18.45
C LEU A 453 -13.69 -11.49 -18.74
N SER A 454 -14.25 -10.32 -19.05
CA SER A 454 -15.64 -10.21 -19.52
C SER A 454 -15.82 -10.70 -20.95
N LEU A 455 -14.78 -10.56 -21.77
CA LEU A 455 -14.73 -10.95 -23.18
C LEU A 455 -14.09 -12.33 -23.38
N ALA A 456 -13.31 -12.80 -22.41
CA ALA A 456 -12.56 -14.03 -22.52
C ALA A 456 -13.49 -15.26 -22.43
N THR A 457 -13.40 -16.12 -23.41
CA THR A 457 -14.04 -17.45 -23.39
C THR A 457 -13.26 -18.45 -22.51
N ARG A 458 -12.06 -18.07 -22.11
CA ARG A 458 -11.13 -18.90 -21.31
C ARG A 458 -10.56 -18.09 -20.18
N GLY A 459 -10.72 -18.58 -18.97
CA GLY A 459 -10.14 -18.03 -17.75
C GLY A 459 -11.13 -17.24 -16.92
N ALA A 460 -11.08 -17.47 -15.64
CA ALA A 460 -11.75 -16.70 -14.59
C ALA A 460 -10.73 -16.50 -13.46
N VAL A 461 -11.00 -15.58 -12.56
CA VAL A 461 -10.20 -15.48 -11.35
C VAL A 461 -10.50 -16.69 -10.48
N LEU A 462 -9.47 -17.48 -10.18
CA LEU A 462 -9.56 -18.64 -9.28
C LEU A 462 -9.56 -18.18 -7.82
N ARG A 463 -8.59 -17.32 -7.47
CA ARG A 463 -8.43 -16.77 -6.11
C ARG A 463 -7.54 -15.54 -6.11
N THR A 464 -7.62 -14.77 -5.05
CA THR A 464 -6.59 -13.77 -4.68
C THR A 464 -5.39 -14.51 -4.09
N LEU A 465 -4.17 -14.04 -4.41
CA LEU A 465 -2.97 -14.63 -3.85
C LEU A 465 -2.67 -14.02 -2.48
N PRO A 466 -2.34 -14.86 -1.48
CA PRO A 466 -1.82 -14.40 -0.21
C PRO A 466 -0.50 -13.65 -0.38
N ALA A 467 -0.22 -12.67 0.49
CA ALA A 467 0.97 -11.83 0.42
C ALA A 467 2.29 -12.64 0.37
N GLU A 468 2.39 -13.74 1.12
CA GLU A 468 3.56 -14.63 1.11
C GLU A 468 3.79 -15.25 -0.28
N ARG A 469 2.70 -15.71 -0.93
CA ARG A 469 2.78 -16.29 -2.27
C ARG A 469 3.10 -15.22 -3.32
N CYS A 470 2.56 -14.00 -3.16
CA CYS A 470 2.93 -12.87 -4.00
C CYS A 470 4.44 -12.57 -3.91
N LYS A 471 5.01 -12.56 -2.69
CA LYS A 471 6.45 -12.38 -2.48
C LYS A 471 7.27 -13.47 -3.15
N GLU A 472 6.86 -14.72 -3.03
CA GLU A 472 7.57 -15.86 -3.61
C GLU A 472 7.62 -15.78 -5.14
N VAL A 473 6.49 -15.48 -5.78
CA VAL A 473 6.36 -15.52 -7.25
C VAL A 473 6.79 -14.19 -7.88
N LEU A 474 6.37 -13.06 -7.31
CA LEU A 474 6.51 -11.73 -7.91
C LEU A 474 7.58 -10.87 -7.26
N GLY A 475 7.96 -11.15 -6.00
CA GLY A 475 8.77 -10.27 -5.17
C GLY A 475 10.14 -9.89 -5.76
N ARG A 476 10.68 -10.70 -6.64
CA ARG A 476 11.96 -10.39 -7.34
C ARG A 476 11.82 -9.32 -8.41
N ARG A 477 10.65 -9.16 -9.01
CA ARG A 477 10.44 -8.24 -10.13
C ARG A 477 9.43 -7.14 -9.82
N TYR A 478 8.42 -7.43 -9.01
CA TYR A 478 7.34 -6.52 -8.65
C TYR A 478 7.22 -6.41 -7.12
N PRO A 479 8.27 -5.91 -6.43
CA PRO A 479 8.28 -5.85 -4.97
C PRO A 479 7.22 -4.89 -4.40
N GLU A 480 6.73 -3.95 -5.22
CA GLU A 480 5.63 -3.05 -4.90
C GLU A 480 4.27 -3.74 -4.81
N LEU A 481 4.16 -4.95 -5.39
CA LEU A 481 2.96 -5.79 -5.41
C LEU A 481 3.03 -6.97 -4.43
N ALA A 482 4.18 -7.14 -3.76
CA ALA A 482 4.46 -8.29 -2.90
C ALA A 482 4.22 -8.02 -1.40
#